data_4d30a3e30f8620cf37fa0c8e90290c60
#
_entry.id   4d30a3e30f8620cf37fa0c8e90290c60
#
_cell.length_a   1.000
_cell.length_b   1.000
_cell.length_c   1.000
_cell.angle_alpha   90.00
_cell.angle_beta   90.00
_cell.angle_gamma   90.00
#
_symmetry.space_group_name_H-M   'P 1'
#
loop_
_entity.id
_entity.type
_entity.pdbx_description
1 polymer ?
#
loop_
_entity_poly.entity_id
_entity_poly.type
_entity_poly.pdbx_seq_one_letter_code
_entity_poly.pdbx_strand_id
1 'polypeptide(L)'
;IMYNDLKIASLKKTKKGSFATGAAVLEDLAYKGNEFPKLVLEWRQSSKLKNTYSDSLPEHLNPNTKRVHTSFLLAATTTGRLASSDPNLQNIPIKTEEGKDIRKAFISEKNKKLISADYNQIEMRILADLADVKELKKAFKNNEDIHSLTASQVFGADIKKIDADMRRKAKAINFGIIYGISQYGLAKQIGVSNNEAEEFLNSYFIKFPEIKEYMNNTIKFCRKSGYVRNIFGRKTHIPGINDKNFNVRNFQERAAINAPIQGSASEIMRLAMIRINDELHTKKTNEFNMLLQIHDELIFEVIDNGTKSASKKIKDIMTSVKDSDLHSFSIPLSVDVNIGDNWGELH
;
A
#
# COMPACT_ATOMS: atom_id res chain seq x y z
N ILE A 1 -27.37 6.74 23.62
CA ILE A 1 -27.86 5.38 23.34
C ILE A 1 -26.82 4.35 23.80
N MET A 2 -25.72 4.11 23.09
CA MET A 2 -24.77 3.00 23.29
C MET A 2 -24.27 2.86 24.74
N TYR A 3 -23.86 3.95 25.39
CA TYR A 3 -23.30 3.92 26.75
C TYR A 3 -24.30 4.12 27.86
N ASN A 4 -25.32 4.95 27.62
CA ASN A 4 -26.32 5.31 28.66
C ASN A 4 -27.48 4.29 28.68
N ASP A 5 -28.03 3.95 27.53
CA ASP A 5 -29.27 3.16 27.45
C ASP A 5 -28.93 1.66 27.33
N LEU A 6 -27.98 1.29 26.43
CA LEU A 6 -27.54 -0.08 26.27
C LEU A 6 -26.45 -0.51 27.25
N LYS A 7 -25.95 0.42 28.09
CA LYS A 7 -24.96 0.19 29.16
C LYS A 7 -23.71 -0.58 28.69
N ILE A 8 -23.32 -0.40 27.42
CA ILE A 8 -22.12 -1.02 26.87
C ILE A 8 -20.91 -0.36 27.52
N ALA A 9 -20.13 -1.14 28.28
CA ALA A 9 -18.99 -0.62 29.02
C ALA A 9 -17.85 -0.20 28.08
N SER A 10 -17.40 1.06 28.19
CA SER A 10 -16.17 1.54 27.56
C SER A 10 -15.37 2.36 28.58
N LEU A 11 -14.06 2.07 28.64
CA LEU A 11 -13.13 2.81 29.48
C LEU A 11 -12.52 4.03 28.78
N LYS A 12 -12.67 4.12 27.43
CA LYS A 12 -12.05 5.19 26.63
C LYS A 12 -12.97 6.41 26.56
N LYS A 13 -12.43 7.55 27.00
CA LYS A 13 -13.08 8.86 26.88
C LYS A 13 -12.31 9.76 25.92
N THR A 14 -13.02 10.69 25.31
CA THR A 14 -12.42 11.77 24.51
C THR A 14 -11.74 12.80 25.43
N LYS A 15 -10.94 13.70 24.87
CA LYS A 15 -10.35 14.83 25.63
C LYS A 15 -11.39 15.72 26.33
N LYS A 16 -12.64 15.74 25.86
CA LYS A 16 -13.78 16.49 26.42
C LYS A 16 -14.58 15.67 27.44
N GLY A 17 -14.12 14.48 27.85
CA GLY A 17 -14.78 13.66 28.88
C GLY A 17 -15.91 12.74 28.36
N SER A 18 -16.37 12.89 27.12
CA SER A 18 -17.41 12.03 26.55
C SER A 18 -16.83 10.66 26.20
N PHE A 19 -17.64 9.60 26.19
CA PHE A 19 -17.21 8.28 25.74
C PHE A 19 -16.79 8.31 24.28
N ALA A 20 -15.65 7.67 23.98
CA ALA A 20 -15.12 7.60 22.63
C ALA A 20 -15.91 6.63 21.76
N THR A 21 -16.22 7.04 20.53
CA THR A 21 -16.89 6.21 19.51
C THR A 21 -16.06 6.07 18.25
N GLY A 22 -14.73 6.23 18.34
CA GLY A 22 -13.82 6.01 17.23
C GLY A 22 -13.82 4.55 16.77
N ALA A 23 -13.45 4.28 15.50
CA ALA A 23 -13.51 2.95 14.91
C ALA A 23 -12.84 1.89 15.79
N ALA A 24 -11.62 2.12 16.27
CA ALA A 24 -10.89 1.18 17.12
C ALA A 24 -11.62 0.83 18.44
N VAL A 25 -12.41 1.76 19.01
CA VAL A 25 -13.21 1.49 20.21
C VAL A 25 -14.42 0.63 19.88
N LEU A 26 -15.10 0.96 18.77
CA LEU A 26 -16.27 0.19 18.31
C LEU A 26 -15.87 -1.22 17.86
N GLU A 27 -14.75 -1.38 17.18
CA GLU A 27 -14.19 -2.69 16.81
C GLU A 27 -13.89 -3.55 18.04
N ASP A 28 -13.26 -2.98 19.08
CA ASP A 28 -12.99 -3.68 20.32
C ASP A 28 -14.29 -4.11 21.05
N LEU A 29 -15.30 -3.25 21.04
CA LEU A 29 -16.62 -3.57 21.62
C LEU A 29 -17.37 -4.62 20.78
N ALA A 30 -17.30 -4.56 19.46
CA ALA A 30 -17.89 -5.54 18.56
C ALA A 30 -17.21 -6.91 18.72
N TYR A 31 -15.86 -6.93 18.82
CA TYR A 31 -15.10 -8.15 19.10
C TYR A 31 -15.47 -8.81 20.42
N LYS A 32 -15.87 -8.04 21.42
CA LYS A 32 -16.40 -8.52 22.70
C LYS A 32 -17.86 -9.01 22.65
N GLY A 33 -18.42 -9.12 21.45
CA GLY A 33 -19.76 -9.66 21.22
C GLY A 33 -20.90 -8.64 21.29
N ASN A 34 -20.60 -7.34 21.31
CA ASN A 34 -21.65 -6.32 21.30
C ASN A 34 -22.13 -6.06 19.86
N GLU A 35 -23.39 -6.34 19.58
CA GLU A 35 -23.97 -6.18 18.25
C GLU A 35 -24.11 -4.71 17.81
N PHE A 36 -24.55 -3.84 18.70
CA PHE A 36 -24.80 -2.43 18.36
C PHE A 36 -23.55 -1.70 17.83
N PRO A 37 -22.35 -1.80 18.45
CA PRO A 37 -21.10 -1.29 17.87
C PRO A 37 -20.79 -1.83 16.47
N LYS A 38 -21.09 -3.11 16.21
CA LYS A 38 -20.92 -3.73 14.88
C LYS A 38 -21.84 -3.04 13.86
N LEU A 39 -23.13 -2.90 14.16
CA LEU A 39 -24.09 -2.21 13.29
C LEU A 39 -23.69 -0.75 13.03
N VAL A 40 -23.15 -0.05 14.04
CA VAL A 40 -22.67 1.33 13.86
C VAL A 40 -21.45 1.37 12.91
N LEU A 41 -20.56 0.38 12.97
CA LEU A 41 -19.42 0.29 12.04
C LEU A 41 -19.89 0.03 10.61
N GLU A 42 -20.82 -0.90 10.42
CA GLU A 42 -21.43 -1.21 9.11
C GLU A 42 -22.16 0.00 8.53
N TRP A 43 -22.97 0.68 9.34
CA TRP A 43 -23.63 1.91 8.93
C TRP A 43 -22.64 3.01 8.53
N ARG A 44 -21.58 3.21 9.31
CA ARG A 44 -20.53 4.19 8.97
C ARG A 44 -19.81 3.86 7.68
N GLN A 45 -19.54 2.58 7.42
CA GLN A 45 -18.93 2.14 6.17
C GLN A 45 -19.85 2.47 4.99
N SER A 46 -21.13 2.08 5.06
CA SER A 46 -22.11 2.34 4.00
C SER A 46 -22.32 3.84 3.78
N SER A 47 -22.44 4.62 4.89
CA SER A 47 -22.59 6.09 4.81
C SER A 47 -21.35 6.75 4.20
N LYS A 48 -20.15 6.27 4.51
CA LYS A 48 -18.93 6.77 3.89
C LYS A 48 -18.90 6.48 2.39
N LEU A 49 -19.24 5.26 1.99
CA LEU A 49 -19.29 4.89 0.56
C LEU A 49 -20.29 5.74 -0.20
N LYS A 50 -21.48 5.92 0.38
CA LYS A 50 -22.53 6.77 -0.20
C LYS A 50 -22.04 8.22 -0.35
N ASN A 51 -21.67 8.87 0.75
CA ASN A 51 -21.39 10.30 0.76
C ASN A 51 -20.10 10.67 0.02
N THR A 52 -19.06 9.79 0.09
CA THR A 52 -17.76 10.07 -0.52
C THR A 52 -17.70 9.70 -2.00
N TYR A 53 -18.47 8.69 -2.42
CA TYR A 53 -18.36 8.18 -3.80
C TYR A 53 -19.69 8.26 -4.54
N SER A 54 -20.76 7.55 -4.14
CA SER A 54 -21.98 7.48 -4.92
C SER A 54 -22.65 8.84 -5.14
N ASP A 55 -22.69 9.68 -4.12
CA ASP A 55 -23.30 11.01 -4.22
C ASP A 55 -22.32 12.04 -4.78
N SER A 56 -21.04 11.99 -4.36
CA SER A 56 -20.07 13.02 -4.71
C SER A 56 -19.44 12.88 -6.10
N LEU A 57 -19.13 11.64 -6.57
CA LEU A 57 -18.44 11.43 -7.84
C LEU A 57 -19.22 12.00 -9.06
N PRO A 58 -20.56 11.86 -9.14
CA PRO A 58 -21.31 12.47 -10.25
C PRO A 58 -21.19 13.99 -10.31
N GLU A 59 -21.01 14.67 -9.16
CA GLU A 59 -20.84 16.13 -9.10
C GLU A 59 -19.51 16.59 -9.70
N HIS A 60 -18.50 15.70 -9.73
CA HIS A 60 -17.20 15.95 -10.35
C HIS A 60 -17.15 15.62 -11.86
N LEU A 61 -18.28 15.24 -12.47
CA LEU A 61 -18.33 14.95 -13.88
C LEU A 61 -18.13 16.22 -14.72
N ASN A 62 -17.05 16.29 -15.47
CA ASN A 62 -16.79 17.43 -16.35
C ASN A 62 -17.82 17.47 -17.49
N PRO A 63 -18.53 18.60 -17.66
CA PRO A 63 -19.64 18.70 -18.65
C PRO A 63 -19.16 18.57 -20.11
N ASN A 64 -17.90 18.90 -20.40
CA ASN A 64 -17.35 18.86 -21.76
C ASN A 64 -16.80 17.47 -22.09
N THR A 65 -16.00 16.88 -21.21
CA THR A 65 -15.36 15.57 -21.43
C THR A 65 -16.23 14.40 -21.05
N LYS A 66 -17.28 14.60 -20.24
CA LYS A 66 -18.12 13.56 -19.62
C LYS A 66 -17.30 12.57 -18.78
N ARG A 67 -16.16 13.02 -18.24
CA ARG A 67 -15.25 12.21 -17.42
C ARG A 67 -15.01 12.88 -16.08
N VAL A 68 -14.63 12.10 -15.08
CA VAL A 68 -14.14 12.59 -13.79
C VAL A 68 -12.62 12.80 -13.89
N HIS A 69 -12.15 13.98 -13.54
CA HIS A 69 -10.74 14.34 -13.54
C HIS A 69 -10.29 14.66 -12.12
N THR A 70 -9.28 13.94 -11.63
CA THR A 70 -8.62 14.23 -10.36
C THR A 70 -7.47 15.22 -10.56
N SER A 71 -7.09 15.92 -9.51
CA SER A 71 -5.86 16.71 -9.44
C SER A 71 -4.78 15.91 -8.71
N PHE A 72 -3.60 15.72 -9.32
CA PHE A 72 -2.46 15.11 -8.69
C PHE A 72 -1.51 16.14 -8.09
N LEU A 73 -1.30 16.05 -6.77
CA LEU A 73 -0.41 16.92 -6.02
C LEU A 73 0.98 16.26 -5.90
N LEU A 74 2.01 16.91 -6.45
CA LEU A 74 3.38 16.39 -6.53
C LEU A 74 4.15 16.47 -5.21
N ALA A 75 3.79 17.39 -4.32
CA ALA A 75 4.53 17.71 -3.11
C ALA A 75 3.69 17.63 -1.83
N ALA A 76 2.59 16.88 -1.86
CA ALA A 76 1.67 16.77 -0.72
C ALA A 76 2.09 15.72 0.33
N THR A 77 3.01 14.81 0.00
CA THR A 77 3.46 13.76 0.91
C THR A 77 4.95 13.85 1.22
N THR A 78 5.35 13.46 2.42
CA THR A 78 6.76 13.47 2.84
C THR A 78 7.63 12.44 2.10
N THR A 79 7.03 11.34 1.64
CA THR A 79 7.71 10.26 0.92
C THR A 79 7.82 10.50 -0.58
N GLY A 80 7.20 11.57 -1.12
CA GLY A 80 7.19 11.87 -2.54
C GLY A 80 6.12 11.12 -3.34
N ARG A 81 5.23 10.36 -2.69
CA ARG A 81 4.04 9.81 -3.35
C ARG A 81 3.15 10.93 -3.87
N LEU A 82 2.49 10.71 -5.00
CA LEU A 82 1.43 11.58 -5.46
C LEU A 82 0.24 11.49 -4.53
N ALA A 83 -0.46 12.60 -4.34
CA ALA A 83 -1.76 12.62 -3.68
C ALA A 83 -2.82 13.04 -4.71
N SER A 84 -3.96 12.38 -4.68
CA SER A 84 -5.11 12.66 -5.54
C SER A 84 -6.14 13.46 -4.75
N SER A 85 -6.68 14.55 -5.35
CA SER A 85 -7.72 15.40 -4.75
C SER A 85 -8.71 15.87 -5.81
N ASP A 86 -9.88 16.23 -5.37
CA ASP A 86 -10.96 16.88 -6.11
C ASP A 86 -11.36 16.16 -7.43
N PRO A 87 -11.80 14.88 -7.33
CA PRO A 87 -11.97 14.02 -6.18
C PRO A 87 -10.74 13.14 -5.90
N ASN A 88 -10.60 12.60 -4.68
CA ASN A 88 -9.55 11.62 -4.39
C ASN A 88 -9.93 10.23 -4.94
N LEU A 89 -9.33 9.86 -6.07
CA LEU A 89 -9.55 8.56 -6.73
C LEU A 89 -8.63 7.45 -6.20
N GLN A 90 -7.55 7.79 -5.46
CA GLN A 90 -6.62 6.78 -4.91
C GLN A 90 -7.20 6.00 -3.71
N ASN A 91 -8.28 6.49 -3.11
CA ASN A 91 -8.88 5.89 -1.92
C ASN A 91 -10.18 5.10 -2.19
N ILE A 92 -10.56 4.88 -3.45
CA ILE A 92 -11.72 4.06 -3.80
C ILE A 92 -11.45 2.61 -3.36
N PRO A 93 -12.30 2.02 -2.49
CA PRO A 93 -12.05 0.69 -1.95
C PRO A 93 -11.97 -0.39 -3.02
N ILE A 94 -11.20 -1.45 -2.76
CA ILE A 94 -11.07 -2.62 -3.64
C ILE A 94 -11.40 -3.93 -2.93
N LYS A 95 -11.32 -3.94 -1.57
CA LYS A 95 -11.43 -5.18 -0.80
C LYS A 95 -12.87 -5.61 -0.53
N THR A 96 -13.84 -4.71 -0.67
CA THR A 96 -15.26 -5.00 -0.44
C THR A 96 -16.00 -5.03 -1.77
N GLU A 97 -17.08 -5.78 -1.85
CA GLU A 97 -17.89 -5.88 -3.09
C GLU A 97 -18.47 -4.52 -3.46
N GLU A 98 -18.95 -3.73 -2.49
CA GLU A 98 -19.45 -2.37 -2.73
C GLU A 98 -18.35 -1.44 -3.29
N GLY A 99 -17.10 -1.62 -2.84
CA GLY A 99 -15.97 -0.87 -3.38
C GLY A 99 -15.67 -1.26 -4.83
N LYS A 100 -15.74 -2.55 -5.15
CA LYS A 100 -15.62 -3.03 -6.53
C LYS A 100 -16.76 -2.50 -7.42
N ASP A 101 -17.99 -2.44 -6.91
CA ASP A 101 -19.12 -1.90 -7.66
C ASP A 101 -18.94 -0.41 -7.98
N ILE A 102 -18.37 0.37 -7.06
CA ILE A 102 -17.99 1.76 -7.33
C ILE A 102 -16.95 1.82 -8.45
N ARG A 103 -15.94 0.93 -8.45
CA ARG A 103 -14.93 0.88 -9.52
C ARG A 103 -15.51 0.46 -10.87
N LYS A 104 -16.56 -0.36 -10.93
CA LYS A 104 -17.25 -0.72 -12.18
C LYS A 104 -17.89 0.48 -12.87
N ALA A 105 -18.20 1.56 -12.14
CA ALA A 105 -18.72 2.80 -12.73
C ALA A 105 -17.68 3.56 -13.58
N PHE A 106 -16.39 3.27 -13.44
CA PHE A 106 -15.32 3.84 -14.25
C PHE A 106 -15.05 2.94 -15.44
N ILE A 107 -15.63 3.30 -16.58
CA ILE A 107 -15.60 2.54 -17.83
C ILE A 107 -14.62 3.16 -18.84
N SER A 108 -14.17 2.35 -19.81
CA SER A 108 -13.46 2.84 -20.98
C SER A 108 -14.40 3.53 -21.98
N GLU A 109 -13.84 4.32 -22.87
CA GLU A 109 -14.59 4.81 -24.05
C GLU A 109 -14.95 3.67 -25.00
N LYS A 110 -15.92 3.93 -25.87
CA LYS A 110 -16.35 2.94 -26.90
C LYS A 110 -15.16 2.51 -27.76
N ASN A 111 -15.02 1.22 -28.00
CA ASN A 111 -13.92 0.58 -28.73
C ASN A 111 -12.55 0.69 -28.06
N LYS A 112 -12.53 0.96 -26.77
CA LYS A 112 -11.33 0.94 -25.94
C LYS A 112 -11.48 -0.03 -24.77
N LYS A 113 -10.37 -0.34 -24.14
CA LYS A 113 -10.26 -1.12 -22.89
C LYS A 113 -9.45 -0.36 -21.88
N LEU A 114 -9.65 -0.66 -20.61
CA LEU A 114 -8.74 -0.26 -19.54
C LEU A 114 -7.65 -1.32 -19.35
N ILE A 115 -6.45 -0.86 -19.05
CA ILE A 115 -5.32 -1.72 -18.65
C ILE A 115 -4.84 -1.21 -17.29
N SER A 116 -4.70 -2.09 -16.31
CA SER A 116 -3.91 -1.84 -15.11
C SER A 116 -2.51 -2.45 -15.26
N ALA A 117 -1.52 -1.76 -14.73
CA ALA A 117 -0.16 -2.25 -14.61
C ALA A 117 0.35 -1.94 -13.20
N ASP A 118 0.49 -2.98 -12.35
CA ASP A 118 0.81 -2.87 -10.94
C ASP A 118 2.17 -3.51 -10.65
N TYR A 119 3.02 -2.80 -9.91
CA TYR A 119 4.28 -3.37 -9.44
C TYR A 119 4.05 -4.43 -8.38
N ASN A 120 4.43 -5.65 -8.70
CA ASN A 120 4.29 -6.77 -7.77
C ASN A 120 5.28 -6.64 -6.60
N GLN A 121 4.73 -6.45 -5.38
CA GLN A 121 5.45 -6.42 -4.11
C GLN A 121 6.65 -5.45 -4.09
N ILE A 122 6.51 -4.26 -4.68
CA ILE A 122 7.61 -3.30 -4.87
C ILE A 122 8.33 -2.96 -3.56
N GLU A 123 7.59 -2.71 -2.47
CA GLU A 123 8.18 -2.35 -1.19
C GLU A 123 9.02 -3.48 -0.58
N MET A 124 8.59 -4.75 -0.75
CA MET A 124 9.37 -5.90 -0.30
C MET A 124 10.64 -6.10 -1.14
N ARG A 125 10.58 -5.85 -2.45
CA ARG A 125 11.75 -5.88 -3.33
C ARG A 125 12.75 -4.80 -2.94
N ILE A 126 12.28 -3.59 -2.67
CA ILE A 126 13.10 -2.47 -2.20
C ILE A 126 13.72 -2.80 -0.83
N LEU A 127 12.97 -3.34 0.11
CA LEU A 127 13.50 -3.76 1.41
C LEU A 127 14.59 -4.83 1.26
N ALA A 128 14.35 -5.84 0.42
CA ALA A 128 15.33 -6.90 0.16
C ALA A 128 16.63 -6.34 -0.46
N ASP A 129 16.53 -5.30 -1.29
CA ASP A 129 17.70 -4.63 -1.88
C ASP A 129 18.43 -3.74 -0.88
N LEU A 130 17.70 -2.88 -0.16
CA LEU A 130 18.23 -1.95 0.85
C LEU A 130 18.90 -2.65 2.04
N ALA A 131 18.30 -3.73 2.53
CA ALA A 131 18.80 -4.50 3.65
C ALA A 131 19.77 -5.62 3.23
N ASP A 132 20.03 -5.80 1.93
CA ASP A 132 20.84 -6.87 1.34
C ASP A 132 20.47 -8.28 1.79
N VAL A 133 19.18 -8.58 1.89
CA VAL A 133 18.67 -9.88 2.33
C VAL A 133 18.83 -10.92 1.23
N LYS A 134 19.91 -11.71 1.30
CA LYS A 134 20.30 -12.67 0.24
C LYS A 134 19.21 -13.68 -0.09
N GLU A 135 18.50 -14.16 0.92
CA GLU A 135 17.44 -15.17 0.76
C GLU A 135 16.23 -14.57 0.01
N LEU A 136 15.77 -13.38 0.37
CA LEU A 136 14.70 -12.68 -0.35
C LEU A 136 15.12 -12.30 -1.76
N LYS A 137 16.36 -11.83 -1.96
CA LYS A 137 16.91 -11.55 -3.29
C LYS A 137 16.89 -12.78 -4.19
N LYS A 138 17.30 -13.95 -3.66
CA LYS A 138 17.25 -15.23 -4.38
C LYS A 138 15.82 -15.61 -4.73
N ALA A 139 14.90 -15.53 -3.76
CA ALA A 139 13.49 -15.85 -3.98
C ALA A 139 12.86 -14.98 -5.08
N PHE A 140 13.11 -13.67 -5.07
CA PHE A 140 12.63 -12.78 -6.12
C PHE A 140 13.23 -13.07 -7.50
N LYS A 141 14.51 -13.44 -7.58
CA LYS A 141 15.15 -13.83 -8.85
C LYS A 141 14.54 -15.11 -9.42
N ASN A 142 14.14 -16.02 -8.57
CA ASN A 142 13.53 -17.31 -8.94
C ASN A 142 12.01 -17.23 -9.11
N ASN A 143 11.38 -16.06 -8.94
CA ASN A 143 9.92 -15.89 -8.90
C ASN A 143 9.22 -16.77 -7.84
N GLU A 144 9.87 -17.01 -6.71
CA GLU A 144 9.30 -17.76 -5.59
C GLU A 144 8.32 -16.87 -4.81
N ASP A 145 7.29 -17.48 -4.21
CA ASP A 145 6.34 -16.78 -3.34
C ASP A 145 6.99 -16.44 -2.00
N ILE A 146 7.39 -15.18 -1.82
CA ILE A 146 8.05 -14.70 -0.60
C ILE A 146 7.17 -14.81 0.65
N HIS A 147 5.84 -14.79 0.51
CA HIS A 147 4.97 -14.96 1.67
C HIS A 147 4.93 -16.41 2.13
N SER A 148 4.96 -17.36 1.20
CA SER A 148 5.12 -18.77 1.52
C SER A 148 6.52 -19.09 2.07
N LEU A 149 7.56 -18.48 1.52
CA LEU A 149 8.91 -18.57 2.07
C LEU A 149 8.96 -18.05 3.51
N THR A 150 8.44 -16.85 3.76
CA THR A 150 8.37 -16.28 5.11
C THR A 150 7.55 -17.16 6.06
N ALA A 151 6.41 -17.70 5.60
CA ALA A 151 5.60 -18.61 6.40
C ALA A 151 6.38 -19.86 6.82
N SER A 152 7.10 -20.46 5.87
CA SER A 152 7.98 -21.60 6.15
C SER A 152 9.03 -21.28 7.21
N GLN A 153 9.67 -20.11 7.08
CA GLN A 153 10.74 -19.68 7.99
C GLN A 153 10.23 -19.32 9.39
N VAL A 154 9.09 -18.61 9.47
CA VAL A 154 8.55 -18.09 10.74
C VAL A 154 7.82 -19.20 11.53
N PHE A 155 7.05 -20.05 10.84
CA PHE A 155 6.25 -21.10 11.48
C PHE A 155 6.98 -22.45 11.52
N GLY A 156 8.17 -22.57 10.90
CA GLY A 156 8.94 -23.82 10.90
C GLY A 156 8.30 -24.95 10.10
N ALA A 157 7.41 -24.63 9.15
CA ALA A 157 6.71 -25.60 8.33
C ALA A 157 7.38 -25.81 6.98
N ASP A 158 7.27 -27.01 6.40
CA ASP A 158 7.71 -27.27 5.02
C ASP A 158 6.94 -26.35 4.06
N ILE A 159 7.64 -25.74 3.11
CA ILE A 159 7.04 -24.78 2.14
C ILE A 159 5.87 -25.40 1.36
N LYS A 160 5.91 -26.71 1.11
CA LYS A 160 4.82 -27.45 0.45
C LYS A 160 3.58 -27.66 1.32
N LYS A 161 3.69 -27.44 2.63
CA LYS A 161 2.61 -27.59 3.61
C LYS A 161 2.06 -26.24 4.08
N ILE A 162 2.50 -25.13 3.48
CA ILE A 162 1.99 -23.81 3.81
C ILE A 162 0.57 -23.67 3.28
N ASP A 163 -0.39 -23.55 4.20
CA ASP A 163 -1.78 -23.29 3.86
C ASP A 163 -2.07 -21.79 3.63
N ALA A 164 -3.30 -21.50 3.22
CA ALA A 164 -3.72 -20.13 2.92
C ALA A 164 -3.69 -19.22 4.16
N ASP A 165 -3.96 -19.73 5.35
CA ASP A 165 -3.94 -18.93 6.60
C ASP A 165 -2.51 -18.60 7.02
N MET A 166 -1.61 -19.57 6.98
CA MET A 166 -0.17 -19.35 7.23
C MET A 166 0.40 -18.32 6.27
N ARG A 167 0.09 -18.45 4.98
CA ARG A 167 0.51 -17.49 3.95
C ARG A 167 -0.07 -16.10 4.21
N ARG A 168 -1.34 -15.99 4.59
CA ARG A 168 -2.00 -14.73 4.96
C ARG A 168 -1.34 -14.07 6.18
N LYS A 169 -1.05 -14.85 7.23
CA LYS A 169 -0.33 -14.37 8.42
C LYS A 169 1.07 -13.89 8.06
N ALA A 170 1.83 -14.64 7.28
CA ALA A 170 3.16 -14.25 6.82
C ALA A 170 3.12 -12.97 5.96
N LYS A 171 2.11 -12.81 5.11
CA LYS A 171 1.88 -11.57 4.36
C LYS A 171 1.67 -10.38 5.32
N ALA A 172 0.88 -10.56 6.38
CA ALA A 172 0.66 -9.52 7.38
C ALA A 172 1.95 -9.19 8.17
N ILE A 173 2.79 -10.19 8.48
CA ILE A 173 4.09 -9.99 9.13
C ILE A 173 5.01 -9.20 8.21
N ASN A 174 5.20 -9.61 6.95
CA ASN A 174 6.06 -8.94 5.98
C ASN A 174 5.73 -7.46 5.82
N PHE A 175 4.46 -7.15 5.56
CA PHE A 175 4.03 -5.75 5.44
C PHE A 175 4.07 -5.02 6.78
N GLY A 176 3.68 -5.70 7.86
CA GLY A 176 3.72 -5.12 9.20
C GLY A 176 5.12 -4.64 9.57
N ILE A 177 6.15 -5.42 9.27
CA ILE A 177 7.55 -5.07 9.56
C ILE A 177 7.99 -3.85 8.75
N ILE A 178 7.66 -3.77 7.46
CA ILE A 178 7.94 -2.59 6.62
C ILE A 178 7.35 -1.32 7.26
N TYR A 179 6.15 -1.42 7.83
CA TYR A 179 5.46 -0.31 8.48
C TYR A 179 5.79 -0.16 9.97
N GLY A 180 6.71 -0.96 10.50
CA GLY A 180 7.11 -0.92 11.90
C GLY A 180 6.00 -1.30 12.86
N ILE A 181 5.23 -2.35 12.54
CA ILE A 181 4.12 -2.83 13.36
C ILE A 181 4.60 -3.20 14.76
N SER A 182 3.81 -2.85 15.77
CA SER A 182 4.05 -3.35 17.13
C SER A 182 3.50 -4.77 17.30
N GLN A 183 4.04 -5.50 18.26
CA GLN A 183 3.54 -6.80 18.70
C GLN A 183 2.01 -6.80 18.89
N TYR A 184 1.47 -5.82 19.63
CA TYR A 184 0.04 -5.64 19.84
C TYR A 184 -0.74 -5.42 18.52
N GLY A 185 -0.19 -4.61 17.62
CA GLY A 185 -0.80 -4.36 16.31
C GLY A 185 -0.84 -5.62 15.45
N LEU A 186 0.25 -6.40 15.44
CA LEU A 186 0.31 -7.66 14.72
C LEU A 186 -0.67 -8.69 15.30
N ALA A 187 -0.68 -8.87 16.62
CA ALA A 187 -1.60 -9.78 17.31
C ALA A 187 -3.07 -9.53 16.90
N LYS A 188 -3.49 -8.27 16.94
CA LYS A 188 -4.84 -7.85 16.51
C LYS A 188 -5.09 -8.13 15.02
N GLN A 189 -4.10 -7.89 14.17
CA GLN A 189 -4.25 -8.02 12.71
C GLN A 189 -4.39 -9.46 12.24
N ILE A 190 -3.66 -10.39 12.87
CA ILE A 190 -3.67 -11.80 12.48
C ILE A 190 -4.51 -12.70 13.40
N GLY A 191 -5.11 -12.12 14.46
CA GLY A 191 -6.02 -12.83 15.36
C GLY A 191 -5.35 -13.83 16.28
N VAL A 192 -4.17 -13.48 16.82
CA VAL A 192 -3.41 -14.33 17.76
C VAL A 192 -3.17 -13.59 19.08
N SER A 193 -2.64 -14.29 20.08
CA SER A 193 -2.22 -13.68 21.35
C SER A 193 -1.00 -12.77 21.16
N ASN A 194 -0.78 -11.85 22.11
CA ASN A 194 0.40 -10.99 22.09
C ASN A 194 1.71 -11.80 22.14
N ASN A 195 1.74 -12.88 22.92
CA ASN A 195 2.93 -13.73 23.05
C ASN A 195 3.26 -14.44 21.74
N GLU A 196 2.26 -15.02 21.07
CA GLU A 196 2.46 -15.62 19.74
C GLU A 196 2.94 -14.59 18.70
N ALA A 197 2.38 -13.37 18.70
CA ALA A 197 2.84 -12.32 17.81
C ALA A 197 4.28 -11.92 18.08
N GLU A 198 4.71 -11.91 19.35
CA GLU A 198 6.10 -11.68 19.73
C GLU A 198 7.03 -12.79 19.25
N GLU A 199 6.63 -14.05 19.42
CA GLU A 199 7.38 -15.20 18.93
C GLU A 199 7.54 -15.14 17.40
N PHE A 200 6.50 -14.79 16.66
CA PHE A 200 6.59 -14.62 15.20
C PHE A 200 7.52 -13.50 14.78
N LEU A 201 7.49 -12.34 15.46
CA LEU A 201 8.41 -11.25 15.18
C LEU A 201 9.86 -11.64 15.50
N ASN A 202 10.07 -12.31 16.63
CA ASN A 202 11.40 -12.80 17.01
C ASN A 202 11.92 -13.82 16.00
N SER A 203 11.12 -14.82 15.63
CA SER A 203 11.46 -15.81 14.60
C SER A 203 11.80 -15.15 13.27
N TYR A 204 11.02 -14.15 12.85
CA TYR A 204 11.29 -13.39 11.64
C TYR A 204 12.67 -12.71 11.68
N PHE A 205 12.99 -12.00 12.76
CA PHE A 205 14.28 -11.30 12.88
C PHE A 205 15.47 -12.23 13.11
N ILE A 206 15.24 -13.45 13.59
CA ILE A 206 16.28 -14.50 13.63
C ILE A 206 16.57 -15.01 12.20
N LYS A 207 15.54 -15.13 11.37
CA LYS A 207 15.67 -15.60 9.99
C LYS A 207 16.16 -14.52 9.02
N PHE A 208 15.80 -13.27 9.26
CA PHE A 208 16.17 -12.12 8.43
C PHE A 208 16.87 -11.06 9.30
N PRO A 209 18.05 -11.35 9.87
CA PRO A 209 18.77 -10.42 10.76
C PRO A 209 19.16 -9.13 10.07
N GLU A 210 19.40 -9.15 8.76
CA GLU A 210 19.75 -8.00 7.95
C GLU A 210 18.64 -6.93 7.95
N ILE A 211 17.38 -7.33 8.04
CA ILE A 211 16.25 -6.40 8.14
C ILE A 211 16.28 -5.68 9.48
N LYS A 212 16.55 -6.40 10.58
CA LYS A 212 16.70 -5.79 11.91
C LYS A 212 17.88 -4.81 11.96
N GLU A 213 18.98 -5.19 11.32
CA GLU A 213 20.16 -4.34 11.21
C GLU A 213 19.85 -3.06 10.39
N TYR A 214 19.21 -3.20 9.24
CA TYR A 214 18.73 -2.07 8.43
C TYR A 214 17.87 -1.10 9.26
N MET A 215 16.89 -1.62 10.00
CA MET A 215 16.01 -0.80 10.86
C MET A 215 16.82 -0.03 11.90
N ASN A 216 17.71 -0.70 12.62
CA ASN A 216 18.53 -0.09 13.66
C ASN A 216 19.48 0.97 13.09
N ASN A 217 20.15 0.68 11.97
CA ASN A 217 21.06 1.59 11.31
C ASN A 217 20.32 2.82 10.77
N THR A 218 19.12 2.63 10.22
CA THR A 218 18.27 3.72 9.73
C THR A 218 17.84 4.66 10.87
N ILE A 219 17.39 4.12 12.00
CA ILE A 219 17.03 4.91 13.18
C ILE A 219 18.27 5.67 13.70
N LYS A 220 19.41 4.99 13.85
CA LYS A 220 20.66 5.58 14.34
C LYS A 220 21.11 6.73 13.43
N PHE A 221 21.08 6.52 12.12
CA PHE A 221 21.39 7.56 11.15
C PHE A 221 20.42 8.74 11.25
N CYS A 222 19.12 8.46 11.31
CA CYS A 222 18.08 9.49 11.40
C CYS A 222 18.19 10.34 12.67
N ARG A 223 18.49 9.73 13.82
CA ARG A 223 18.70 10.44 15.09
C ARG A 223 19.88 11.43 15.02
N LYS A 224 20.92 11.09 14.26
CA LYS A 224 22.09 11.94 14.06
C LYS A 224 21.85 13.05 13.03
N SER A 225 21.14 12.75 11.94
CA SER A 225 21.03 13.65 10.80
C SER A 225 19.70 14.42 10.72
N GLY A 226 18.64 13.96 11.42
CA GLY A 226 17.29 14.52 11.36
C GLY A 226 16.50 14.14 10.11
N TYR A 227 17.04 13.30 9.23
CA TYR A 227 16.40 12.82 8.00
C TYR A 227 16.86 11.40 7.66
N VAL A 228 16.13 10.78 6.73
CA VAL A 228 16.53 9.55 6.02
C VAL A 228 16.62 9.81 4.53
N ARG A 229 17.22 8.90 3.76
CA ARG A 229 17.30 8.97 2.29
C ARG A 229 16.70 7.73 1.65
N ASN A 230 16.01 7.91 0.53
CA ASN A 230 15.67 6.80 -0.34
C ASN A 230 16.89 6.40 -1.21
N ILE A 231 16.76 5.33 -2.02
CA ILE A 231 17.83 4.81 -2.88
C ILE A 231 18.29 5.80 -3.95
N PHE A 232 17.46 6.78 -4.30
CA PHE A 232 17.76 7.85 -5.27
C PHE A 232 18.30 9.12 -4.60
N GLY A 233 18.57 9.07 -3.28
CA GLY A 233 19.16 10.18 -2.52
C GLY A 233 18.18 11.24 -2.02
N ARG A 234 16.87 11.15 -2.34
CA ARG A 234 15.84 12.06 -1.82
C ARG A 234 15.79 11.98 -0.29
N LYS A 235 15.84 13.15 0.36
CA LYS A 235 15.75 13.27 1.81
C LYS A 235 14.29 13.36 2.28
N THR A 236 13.98 12.61 3.34
CA THR A 236 12.75 12.76 4.12
C THR A 236 13.10 13.19 5.53
N HIS A 237 12.70 14.39 5.93
CA HIS A 237 12.96 14.93 7.26
C HIS A 237 12.02 14.32 8.30
N ILE A 238 12.57 13.97 9.47
CA ILE A 238 11.85 13.33 10.59
C ILE A 238 12.06 14.16 11.86
N PRO A 239 11.38 15.31 12.01
CA PRO A 239 11.67 16.29 13.05
C PRO A 239 11.49 15.78 14.48
N GLY A 240 10.60 14.80 14.70
CA GLY A 240 10.33 14.24 16.04
C GLY A 240 11.13 12.98 16.38
N ILE A 241 12.20 12.64 15.64
CA ILE A 241 12.98 11.40 15.86
C ILE A 241 13.65 11.33 17.24
N ASN A 242 13.96 12.48 17.82
CA ASN A 242 14.58 12.61 19.14
C ASN A 242 13.61 13.18 20.19
N ASP A 243 12.30 13.13 19.95
CA ASP A 243 11.30 13.66 20.88
C ASP A 243 11.38 12.94 22.25
N LYS A 244 11.20 13.70 23.33
CA LYS A 244 11.19 13.16 24.71
C LYS A 244 9.98 12.26 24.95
N ASN A 245 8.85 12.55 24.30
CA ASN A 245 7.65 11.74 24.40
C ASN A 245 7.87 10.41 23.65
N PHE A 246 7.77 9.31 24.39
CA PHE A 246 7.96 7.96 23.87
C PHE A 246 7.02 7.64 22.68
N ASN A 247 5.76 8.04 22.76
CA ASN A 247 4.78 7.74 21.69
C ASN A 247 5.10 8.50 20.40
N VAL A 248 5.50 9.77 20.51
CA VAL A 248 5.91 10.59 19.37
C VAL A 248 7.18 9.99 18.77
N ARG A 249 8.18 9.71 19.58
CA ARG A 249 9.44 9.11 19.12
C ARG A 249 9.23 7.78 18.42
N ASN A 250 8.45 6.86 19.00
CA ASN A 250 8.12 5.57 18.38
C ASN A 250 7.41 5.73 17.03
N PHE A 251 6.51 6.68 16.91
CA PHE A 251 5.85 6.99 15.65
C PHE A 251 6.87 7.46 14.60
N GLN A 252 7.79 8.34 14.99
CA GLN A 252 8.82 8.89 14.12
C GLN A 252 9.88 7.85 13.72
N GLU A 253 10.22 6.91 14.62
CA GLU A 253 11.10 5.78 14.29
C GLU A 253 10.48 4.88 13.20
N ARG A 254 9.19 4.58 13.31
CA ARG A 254 8.47 3.86 12.24
C ARG A 254 8.46 4.63 10.92
N ALA A 255 8.21 5.93 10.98
CA ALA A 255 8.27 6.79 9.79
C ALA A 255 9.67 6.80 9.17
N ALA A 256 10.74 6.83 9.98
CA ALA A 256 12.12 6.78 9.51
C ALA A 256 12.47 5.46 8.80
N ILE A 257 12.01 4.31 9.32
CA ILE A 257 12.21 3.00 8.70
C ILE A 257 11.48 2.89 7.36
N ASN A 258 10.25 3.37 7.32
CA ASN A 258 9.37 3.23 6.17
C ASN A 258 9.69 4.22 5.03
N ALA A 259 10.08 5.45 5.35
CA ALA A 259 10.25 6.52 4.37
C ALA A 259 11.27 6.20 3.24
N PRO A 260 12.42 5.54 3.49
CA PRO A 260 13.30 5.12 2.40
C PRO A 260 12.65 4.14 1.43
N ILE A 261 11.85 3.20 1.95
CA ILE A 261 11.17 2.15 1.15
C ILE A 261 10.07 2.77 0.31
N GLN A 262 9.13 3.47 0.95
CA GLN A 262 8.03 4.15 0.24
C GLN A 262 8.52 5.23 -0.72
N GLY A 263 9.52 6.01 -0.31
CA GLY A 263 10.10 7.03 -1.14
C GLY A 263 10.80 6.46 -2.39
N SER A 264 11.43 5.29 -2.26
CA SER A 264 12.00 4.58 -3.40
C SER A 264 10.92 4.06 -4.35
N ALA A 265 9.86 3.44 -3.81
CA ALA A 265 8.72 2.98 -4.62
C ALA A 265 8.09 4.14 -5.40
N SER A 266 7.91 5.29 -4.75
CA SER A 266 7.39 6.50 -5.38
C SER A 266 8.27 7.01 -6.54
N GLU A 267 9.59 7.01 -6.38
CA GLU A 267 10.51 7.44 -7.46
C GLU A 267 10.53 6.43 -8.60
N ILE A 268 10.49 5.12 -8.33
CA ILE A 268 10.37 4.08 -9.36
C ILE A 268 9.10 4.31 -10.18
N MET A 269 7.97 4.54 -9.52
CA MET A 269 6.70 4.83 -10.19
C MET A 269 6.81 6.11 -11.05
N ARG A 270 7.42 7.17 -10.53
CA ARG A 270 7.62 8.43 -11.27
C ARG A 270 8.52 8.24 -12.50
N LEU A 271 9.62 7.50 -12.37
CA LEU A 271 10.49 7.17 -13.49
C LEU A 271 9.76 6.34 -14.56
N ALA A 272 8.91 5.39 -14.14
CA ALA A 272 8.07 4.64 -15.05
C ALA A 272 7.11 5.54 -15.82
N MET A 273 6.43 6.46 -15.14
CA MET A 273 5.52 7.43 -15.77
C MET A 273 6.25 8.32 -16.77
N ILE A 274 7.45 8.81 -16.44
CA ILE A 274 8.28 9.63 -17.34
C ILE A 274 8.67 8.81 -18.57
N ARG A 275 9.23 7.60 -18.42
CA ARG A 275 9.62 6.75 -19.54
C ARG A 275 8.45 6.39 -20.45
N ILE A 276 7.27 6.13 -19.87
CA ILE A 276 6.04 5.89 -20.63
C ILE A 276 5.65 7.13 -21.44
N ASN A 277 5.66 8.30 -20.80
CA ASN A 277 5.34 9.56 -21.46
C ASN A 277 6.31 9.88 -22.61
N ASP A 278 7.62 9.70 -22.39
CA ASP A 278 8.64 9.92 -23.41
C ASP A 278 8.46 8.97 -24.60
N GLU A 279 8.13 7.70 -24.35
CA GLU A 279 7.86 6.73 -25.42
C GLU A 279 6.66 7.15 -26.27
N LEU A 280 5.58 7.63 -25.66
CA LEU A 280 4.37 8.09 -26.34
C LEU A 280 4.67 9.35 -27.21
N HIS A 281 5.38 10.31 -26.65
CA HIS A 281 5.68 11.57 -27.34
C HIS A 281 6.72 11.41 -28.44
N THR A 282 7.79 10.64 -28.21
CA THR A 282 8.88 10.44 -29.17
C THR A 282 8.40 9.72 -30.41
N LYS A 283 7.54 8.71 -30.24
CA LYS A 283 7.00 7.92 -31.37
C LYS A 283 5.74 8.51 -31.97
N LYS A 284 5.21 9.62 -31.40
CA LYS A 284 3.93 10.24 -31.82
C LYS A 284 2.80 9.20 -31.95
N THR A 285 2.78 8.20 -31.07
CA THR A 285 1.78 7.16 -31.08
C THR A 285 0.69 7.49 -30.06
N ASN A 286 -0.57 7.38 -30.47
CA ASN A 286 -1.71 7.42 -29.58
C ASN A 286 -2.17 6.00 -29.23
N GLU A 287 -1.21 5.06 -29.05
CA GLU A 287 -1.54 3.67 -28.81
C GLU A 287 -2.30 3.49 -27.50
N PHE A 288 -1.94 4.28 -26.47
CA PHE A 288 -2.61 4.26 -25.17
C PHE A 288 -2.49 5.62 -24.46
N ASN A 289 -3.42 5.90 -23.56
CA ASN A 289 -3.43 7.07 -22.70
C ASN A 289 -3.24 6.66 -21.25
N MET A 290 -2.30 7.27 -20.54
CA MET A 290 -2.15 7.09 -19.09
C MET A 290 -3.22 7.94 -18.38
N LEU A 291 -4.10 7.29 -17.60
CA LEU A 291 -5.25 7.92 -16.97
C LEU A 291 -5.00 8.26 -15.50
N LEU A 292 -4.59 7.26 -14.72
CA LEU A 292 -4.47 7.37 -13.26
C LEU A 292 -3.20 6.70 -12.75
N GLN A 293 -2.68 7.24 -11.66
CA GLN A 293 -1.67 6.60 -10.81
C GLN A 293 -2.31 6.34 -9.45
N ILE A 294 -2.25 5.09 -8.99
CA ILE A 294 -2.86 4.65 -7.73
C ILE A 294 -1.84 3.78 -6.98
N HIS A 295 -1.25 4.33 -5.90
CA HIS A 295 -0.22 3.64 -5.13
C HIS A 295 0.94 3.12 -6.00
N ASP A 296 0.97 1.84 -6.30
CA ASP A 296 2.01 1.16 -7.08
C ASP A 296 1.49 0.73 -8.47
N GLU A 297 0.33 1.26 -8.88
CA GLU A 297 -0.42 0.92 -10.10
C GLU A 297 -0.56 2.13 -11.03
N LEU A 298 -0.52 1.86 -12.34
CA LEU A 298 -0.90 2.79 -13.39
C LEU A 298 -2.11 2.24 -14.17
N ILE A 299 -3.09 3.11 -14.46
CA ILE A 299 -4.24 2.77 -15.30
C ILE A 299 -4.15 3.50 -16.61
N PHE A 300 -4.38 2.74 -17.68
CA PHE A 300 -4.35 3.21 -19.05
C PHE A 300 -5.67 2.93 -19.76
N GLU A 301 -5.94 3.74 -20.77
CA GLU A 301 -7.00 3.50 -21.75
C GLU A 301 -6.37 3.24 -23.12
N VAL A 302 -6.76 2.16 -23.76
CA VAL A 302 -6.12 1.60 -24.95
C VAL A 302 -7.17 1.21 -25.98
N ILE A 303 -6.91 1.40 -27.28
CA ILE A 303 -7.77 0.89 -28.35
C ILE A 303 -7.80 -0.64 -28.26
N ASP A 304 -9.00 -1.24 -28.36
CA ASP A 304 -9.24 -2.66 -28.07
C ASP A 304 -8.30 -3.61 -28.83
N ASN A 305 -8.13 -3.40 -30.13
CA ASN A 305 -7.24 -4.22 -30.97
C ASN A 305 -5.73 -4.04 -30.67
N GLY A 306 -5.36 -3.02 -29.89
CA GLY A 306 -3.98 -2.72 -29.48
C GLY A 306 -3.58 -3.23 -28.09
N THR A 307 -4.50 -3.82 -27.33
CA THR A 307 -4.31 -4.14 -25.91
C THR A 307 -3.10 -5.03 -25.63
N LYS A 308 -2.88 -6.09 -26.43
CA LYS A 308 -1.74 -7.00 -26.23
C LYS A 308 -0.39 -6.31 -26.45
N SER A 309 -0.28 -5.49 -27.50
CA SER A 309 0.93 -4.71 -27.80
C SER A 309 1.21 -3.69 -26.71
N ALA A 310 0.19 -2.92 -26.32
CA ALA A 310 0.28 -1.91 -25.27
C ALA A 310 0.64 -2.53 -23.90
N SER A 311 0.00 -3.64 -23.52
CA SER A 311 0.30 -4.34 -22.26
C SER A 311 1.76 -4.78 -22.18
N LYS A 312 2.29 -5.37 -23.27
CA LYS A 312 3.69 -5.76 -23.33
C LYS A 312 4.61 -4.56 -23.22
N LYS A 313 4.36 -3.50 -24.00
CA LYS A 313 5.15 -2.28 -24.01
C LYS A 313 5.16 -1.59 -22.62
N ILE A 314 4.00 -1.42 -21.99
CA ILE A 314 3.87 -0.84 -20.66
C ILE A 314 4.67 -1.67 -19.64
N LYS A 315 4.51 -2.98 -19.65
CA LYS A 315 5.24 -3.91 -18.77
C LYS A 315 6.74 -3.80 -18.98
N ASP A 316 7.22 -3.81 -20.22
CA ASP A 316 8.64 -3.72 -20.55
C ASP A 316 9.24 -2.39 -20.09
N ILE A 317 8.54 -1.27 -20.26
CA ILE A 317 8.98 0.06 -19.78
C ILE A 317 9.02 0.08 -18.25
N MET A 318 7.97 -0.34 -17.57
CA MET A 318 7.91 -0.31 -16.10
C MET A 318 9.00 -1.21 -15.49
N THR A 319 9.21 -2.40 -16.02
CA THR A 319 10.27 -3.30 -15.52
C THR A 319 11.69 -2.80 -15.82
N SER A 320 11.88 -2.03 -16.89
CA SER A 320 13.18 -1.45 -17.27
C SER A 320 13.69 -0.40 -16.28
N VAL A 321 12.83 0.14 -15.40
CA VAL A 321 13.22 1.15 -14.40
C VAL A 321 14.23 0.61 -13.39
N LYS A 322 14.35 -0.71 -13.25
CA LYS A 322 15.39 -1.34 -12.41
C LYS A 322 16.81 -0.88 -12.75
N ASP A 323 17.07 -0.56 -14.02
CA ASP A 323 18.34 -0.05 -14.54
C ASP A 323 18.17 1.45 -14.86
N SER A 324 18.37 2.28 -13.86
CA SER A 324 18.38 3.73 -14.00
C SER A 324 19.80 4.29 -13.74
N ASP A 325 20.09 5.48 -14.28
CA ASP A 325 21.36 6.16 -14.05
C ASP A 325 21.61 6.50 -12.58
N LEU A 326 20.53 6.50 -11.77
CA LEU A 326 20.58 6.85 -10.35
C LEU A 326 20.76 5.67 -9.44
N HIS A 327 20.23 4.50 -9.82
CA HIS A 327 20.31 3.26 -9.03
C HIS A 327 20.05 2.04 -9.93
N SER A 328 20.81 0.97 -9.71
CA SER A 328 20.60 -0.33 -10.35
C SER A 328 20.18 -1.35 -9.30
N PHE A 329 18.99 -1.90 -9.47
CA PHE A 329 18.48 -2.92 -8.55
C PHE A 329 19.13 -4.28 -8.77
N SER A 330 19.53 -4.93 -7.68
CA SER A 330 20.10 -6.28 -7.72
C SER A 330 19.05 -7.38 -8.00
N ILE A 331 17.76 -7.02 -7.98
CA ILE A 331 16.61 -7.92 -8.19
C ILE A 331 15.70 -7.38 -9.29
N PRO A 332 14.99 -8.27 -10.02
CA PRO A 332 14.06 -7.83 -11.06
C PRO A 332 12.87 -7.11 -10.46
N LEU A 333 12.40 -6.06 -11.13
CA LEU A 333 11.06 -5.53 -10.92
C LEU A 333 10.06 -6.40 -11.69
N SER A 334 8.90 -6.66 -11.11
CA SER A 334 7.84 -7.43 -11.74
C SER A 334 6.57 -6.59 -11.80
N VAL A 335 5.83 -6.69 -12.90
CA VAL A 335 4.60 -5.95 -13.16
C VAL A 335 3.51 -6.92 -13.58
N ASP A 336 2.39 -6.88 -12.87
CA ASP A 336 1.18 -7.59 -13.22
C ASP A 336 0.30 -6.69 -14.07
N VAL A 337 -0.26 -7.23 -15.17
CA VAL A 337 -1.06 -6.47 -16.13
C VAL A 337 -2.41 -7.14 -16.30
N ASN A 338 -3.49 -6.40 -16.07
CA ASN A 338 -4.86 -6.85 -16.28
C ASN A 338 -5.59 -5.94 -17.28
N ILE A 339 -6.57 -6.50 -17.98
CA ILE A 339 -7.35 -5.83 -19.03
C ILE A 339 -8.82 -6.02 -18.72
N GLY A 340 -9.61 -4.94 -18.83
CA GLY A 340 -11.06 -4.98 -18.58
C GLY A 340 -11.81 -3.86 -19.30
N ASP A 341 -13.13 -3.92 -19.26
CA ASP A 341 -14.01 -2.88 -19.80
C ASP A 341 -14.23 -1.74 -18.79
N ASN A 342 -14.03 -2.05 -17.52
CA ASN A 342 -14.17 -1.11 -16.42
C ASN A 342 -13.09 -1.36 -15.36
N TRP A 343 -12.90 -0.38 -14.46
CA TRP A 343 -11.86 -0.47 -13.43
C TRP A 343 -12.11 -1.61 -12.42
N GLY A 344 -13.37 -2.01 -12.18
CA GLY A 344 -13.68 -3.12 -11.27
C GLY A 344 -13.21 -4.49 -11.76
N GLU A 345 -13.04 -4.67 -13.07
CA GLU A 345 -12.55 -5.90 -13.69
C GLU A 345 -11.02 -6.05 -13.68
N LEU A 346 -10.30 -5.01 -13.31
CA LEU A 346 -8.84 -5.01 -13.33
C LEU A 346 -8.20 -5.69 -12.09
N HIS A 347 -9.02 -6.14 -11.10
CA HIS A 347 -8.53 -6.71 -9.83
C HIS A 347 -9.29 -7.97 -9.40
#